data_1b0e84053b7ae979b21864172b29fd75
#
_entry.id   1b0e84053b7ae979b21864172b29fd75
#
_cell.length_a   1.000
_cell.length_b   1.000
_cell.length_c   1.000
_cell.angle_alpha   90.00
_cell.angle_beta   90.00
_cell.angle_gamma   90.00
#
_symmetry.space_group_name_H-M   'P 1'
#
loop_
_entity.id
_entity.type
_entity.pdbx_description
1 polymer ?
#
loop_
_entity_poly.entity_id
_entity_poly.type
_entity_poly.pdbx_seq_one_letter_code
_entity_poly.pdbx_strand_id
1 'polypeptide(L)'
;MFSFDPYSPAVDADPFPYCKTLRDEQPCFWSSEAQMWILSRYADIVSAGQDWQTYSSASGNLMTELPGRAGATLGSSDPPKHDRLRGLIQHAFMKRNLLALEE
;
A
#
# COMPACT_ATOMS: atom_id res chain seq x y z
N MET A 1 13.57 11.61 -20.89
CA MET A 1 12.24 11.19 -20.36
C MET A 1 12.42 10.74 -18.92
N PHE A 2 11.52 11.15 -18.04
CA PHE A 2 11.53 10.70 -16.63
C PHE A 2 11.28 9.20 -16.54
N SER A 3 12.07 8.52 -15.72
CA SER A 3 11.95 7.10 -15.44
C SER A 3 11.92 6.88 -13.92
N PHE A 4 11.09 5.98 -13.46
CA PHE A 4 11.00 5.61 -12.05
C PHE A 4 10.86 4.09 -11.92
N ASP A 5 11.91 3.49 -11.38
CA ASP A 5 11.93 2.08 -11.02
C ASP A 5 11.94 1.94 -9.49
N PRO A 6 10.83 1.50 -8.87
CA PRO A 6 10.76 1.34 -7.41
C PRO A 6 11.70 0.26 -6.85
N TYR A 7 12.26 -0.58 -7.71
CA TYR A 7 13.24 -1.60 -7.32
C TYR A 7 14.70 -1.11 -7.44
N SER A 8 14.91 0.10 -7.96
CA SER A 8 16.25 0.65 -8.15
C SER A 8 16.93 0.95 -6.82
N PRO A 9 18.18 0.51 -6.61
CA PRO A 9 18.97 0.90 -5.42
C PRO A 9 19.13 2.41 -5.26
N ALA A 10 19.13 3.18 -6.34
CA ALA A 10 19.22 4.64 -6.28
C ALA A 10 17.94 5.27 -5.71
N VAL A 11 16.78 4.73 -6.07
CA VAL A 11 15.48 5.16 -5.51
C VAL A 11 15.38 4.75 -4.04
N ASP A 12 15.83 3.54 -3.70
CA ASP A 12 15.84 3.06 -2.32
C ASP A 12 16.74 3.91 -1.40
N ALA A 13 17.89 4.34 -1.90
CA ALA A 13 18.84 5.17 -1.16
C ALA A 13 18.30 6.59 -0.89
N ASP A 14 17.63 7.22 -1.85
CA ASP A 14 17.00 8.53 -1.71
C ASP A 14 15.76 8.67 -2.61
N PRO A 15 14.57 8.31 -2.12
CA PRO A 15 13.33 8.37 -2.91
C PRO A 15 12.79 9.80 -3.09
N PHE A 16 13.21 10.77 -2.27
CA PHE A 16 12.55 12.07 -2.18
C PHE A 16 12.59 12.90 -3.48
N PRO A 17 13.71 13.00 -4.22
CA PRO A 17 13.75 13.72 -5.48
C PRO A 17 12.81 13.09 -6.53
N TYR A 18 12.77 11.76 -6.60
CA TYR A 18 11.87 11.01 -7.49
C TYR A 18 10.41 11.25 -7.14
N CYS A 19 10.07 11.15 -5.84
CA CYS A 19 8.71 11.41 -5.36
C CYS A 19 8.27 12.86 -5.64
N LYS A 20 9.19 13.82 -5.58
CA LYS A 20 8.90 15.21 -5.95
C LYS A 20 8.52 15.34 -7.41
N THR A 21 9.32 14.76 -8.31
CA THR A 21 9.04 14.78 -9.76
C THR A 21 7.72 14.07 -10.08
N LEU A 22 7.45 12.92 -9.44
CA LEU A 22 6.18 12.21 -9.58
C LEU A 22 5.00 13.11 -9.19
N ARG A 23 5.05 13.79 -8.04
CA ARG A 23 3.95 14.67 -7.60
C ARG A 23 3.73 15.87 -8.51
N ASP A 24 4.82 16.48 -8.97
CA ASP A 24 4.76 17.73 -9.71
C ASP A 24 4.40 17.51 -11.18
N GLU A 25 4.96 16.49 -11.81
CA GLU A 25 4.93 16.29 -13.26
C GLU A 25 4.20 15.03 -13.71
N GLN A 26 4.22 13.96 -12.89
CA GLN A 26 3.69 12.65 -13.26
C GLN A 26 2.85 12.03 -12.11
N PRO A 27 1.75 12.66 -11.69
CA PRO A 27 1.01 12.26 -10.48
C PRO A 27 0.36 10.87 -10.57
N CYS A 28 0.16 10.36 -11.78
CA CYS A 28 -0.24 9.00 -12.06
C CYS A 28 0.71 8.45 -13.14
N PHE A 29 1.74 7.74 -12.71
CA PHE A 29 2.84 7.30 -13.56
C PHE A 29 2.79 5.79 -13.80
N TRP A 30 2.95 5.38 -15.07
CA TRP A 30 3.14 3.97 -15.40
C TRP A 30 4.61 3.60 -15.34
N SER A 31 4.99 2.73 -14.42
CA SER A 31 6.33 2.15 -14.37
C SER A 31 6.39 0.91 -15.24
N SER A 32 7.14 0.97 -16.33
CA SER A 32 7.39 -0.17 -17.21
C SER A 32 8.24 -1.25 -16.54
N GLU A 33 9.10 -0.85 -15.63
CA GLU A 33 9.98 -1.74 -14.87
C GLU A 33 9.19 -2.57 -13.85
N ALA A 34 8.31 -1.90 -13.10
CA ALA A 34 7.48 -2.55 -12.09
C ALA A 34 6.14 -3.09 -12.64
N GLN A 35 5.79 -2.74 -13.90
CA GLN A 35 4.52 -3.11 -14.53
C GLN A 35 3.30 -2.71 -13.68
N MET A 36 3.34 -1.49 -13.12
CA MET A 36 2.26 -0.96 -12.28
C MET A 36 2.10 0.55 -12.40
N TRP A 37 0.90 1.01 -12.06
CA TRP A 37 0.61 2.43 -11.90
C TRP A 37 1.05 2.92 -10.53
N ILE A 38 1.65 4.09 -10.48
CA ILE A 38 2.16 4.73 -9.27
C ILE A 38 1.42 6.03 -9.04
N LEU A 39 0.74 6.13 -7.92
CA LEU A 39 0.12 7.37 -7.43
C LEU A 39 1.07 8.05 -6.45
N SER A 40 1.16 9.37 -6.52
CA SER A 40 2.13 10.13 -5.72
C SER A 40 1.53 11.28 -4.91
N ARG A 41 0.35 11.77 -5.29
CA ARG A 41 -0.31 12.86 -4.57
C ARG A 41 -1.13 12.34 -3.41
N TYR A 42 -1.08 13.02 -2.27
CA TYR A 42 -1.77 12.63 -1.05
C TYR A 42 -3.27 12.38 -1.26
N ALA A 43 -3.96 13.31 -1.92
CA ALA A 43 -5.41 13.17 -2.15
C ALA A 43 -5.76 11.93 -2.99
N ASP A 44 -4.96 11.62 -4.02
CA ASP A 44 -5.17 10.46 -4.87
C ASP A 44 -4.91 9.16 -4.10
N ILE A 45 -3.86 9.12 -3.28
CA ILE A 45 -3.51 7.96 -2.45
C ILE A 45 -4.60 7.69 -1.40
N VAL A 46 -5.09 8.73 -0.72
CA VAL A 46 -6.16 8.59 0.27
C VAL A 46 -7.45 8.12 -0.40
N SER A 47 -7.82 8.73 -1.52
CA SER A 47 -9.02 8.35 -2.29
C SER A 47 -8.94 6.89 -2.75
N ALA A 48 -7.81 6.47 -3.34
CA ALA A 48 -7.61 5.10 -3.78
C ALA A 48 -7.63 4.11 -2.60
N GLY A 49 -7.01 4.46 -1.46
CA GLY A 49 -6.98 3.61 -0.27
C GLY A 49 -8.34 3.39 0.38
N GLN A 50 -9.28 4.30 0.18
CA GLN A 50 -10.65 4.20 0.70
C GLN A 50 -11.62 3.52 -0.27
N ASP A 51 -11.31 3.51 -1.55
CA ASP A 51 -12.16 2.94 -2.62
C ASP A 51 -11.74 1.50 -2.93
N TRP A 52 -12.01 0.59 -2.01
CA TRP A 52 -11.67 -0.83 -2.16
C TRP A 52 -12.43 -1.51 -3.30
N GLN A 53 -13.58 -0.98 -3.71
CA GLN A 53 -14.36 -1.53 -4.83
C GLN A 53 -13.65 -1.31 -6.17
N THR A 54 -13.00 -0.18 -6.34
CA THR A 54 -12.19 0.12 -7.54
C THR A 54 -10.77 -0.41 -7.41
N TYR A 55 -10.15 -0.25 -6.24
CA TYR A 55 -8.77 -0.62 -5.95
C TYR A 55 -8.72 -1.76 -4.92
N SER A 56 -9.07 -2.95 -5.39
CA SER A 56 -9.14 -4.15 -4.54
C SER A 56 -7.76 -4.64 -4.10
N SER A 57 -7.66 -5.09 -2.85
CA SER A 57 -6.47 -5.77 -2.32
C SER A 57 -6.55 -7.30 -2.44
N ALA A 58 -7.65 -7.85 -2.96
CA ALA A 58 -7.89 -9.29 -2.99
C ALA A 58 -6.90 -10.07 -3.88
N SER A 59 -6.29 -9.40 -4.86
CA SER A 59 -5.25 -9.99 -5.72
C SER A 59 -3.83 -9.83 -5.16
N GLY A 60 -3.69 -9.29 -3.96
CA GLY A 60 -2.41 -9.05 -3.30
C GLY A 60 -2.18 -7.59 -2.94
N ASN A 61 -1.20 -7.35 -2.10
CA ASN A 61 -0.80 -6.01 -1.64
C ASN A 61 0.72 -5.82 -1.58
N LEU A 62 1.47 -6.71 -2.21
CA LEU A 62 2.92 -6.56 -2.39
C LEU A 62 3.22 -6.19 -3.85
N MET A 63 4.30 -5.46 -4.09
CA MET A 63 4.78 -5.16 -5.45
C MET A 63 5.12 -6.45 -6.20
N THR A 64 5.69 -7.45 -5.51
CA THR A 64 5.85 -8.82 -6.01
C THR A 64 5.08 -9.75 -5.07
N GLU A 65 3.94 -10.24 -5.52
CA GLU A 65 3.06 -11.07 -4.68
C GLU A 65 3.60 -12.50 -4.57
N LEU A 66 3.45 -13.09 -3.38
CA LEU A 66 3.88 -14.44 -3.10
C LEU A 66 2.77 -15.45 -3.44
N PRO A 67 3.11 -16.65 -3.97
CA PRO A 67 2.13 -17.69 -4.28
C PRO A 67 1.26 -18.03 -3.05
N GLY A 68 -0.05 -18.10 -3.27
CA GLY A 68 -1.03 -18.46 -2.23
C GLY A 68 -1.31 -17.40 -1.17
N ARG A 69 -0.65 -16.23 -1.22
CA ARG A 69 -0.83 -15.17 -0.21
C ARG A 69 -2.01 -14.24 -0.53
N ALA A 70 -2.28 -13.99 -1.80
CA ALA A 70 -3.37 -13.12 -2.21
C ALA A 70 -4.72 -13.61 -1.66
N GLY A 71 -5.47 -12.72 -1.00
CA GLY A 71 -6.74 -13.06 -0.35
C GLY A 71 -6.62 -13.88 0.95
N ALA A 72 -5.42 -14.28 1.36
CA ALA A 72 -5.19 -15.13 2.54
C ALA A 72 -4.77 -14.36 3.80
N THR A 73 -4.49 -13.08 3.68
CA THR A 73 -4.06 -12.22 4.79
C THR A 73 -5.04 -11.07 5.01
N LEU A 74 -4.96 -10.42 6.18
CA LEU A 74 -5.75 -9.22 6.45
C LEU A 74 -5.50 -8.13 5.41
N GLY A 75 -4.24 -7.83 5.12
CA GLY A 75 -3.86 -6.78 4.15
C GLY A 75 -4.20 -7.10 2.70
N SER A 76 -4.41 -8.38 2.36
CA SER A 76 -4.81 -8.84 1.03
C SER A 76 -6.26 -9.30 0.97
N SER A 77 -7.12 -8.74 1.81
CA SER A 77 -8.56 -9.04 1.86
C SER A 77 -9.36 -7.76 1.75
N ASP A 78 -10.47 -7.81 1.02
CA ASP A 78 -11.45 -6.74 0.94
C ASP A 78 -12.60 -6.97 1.93
N PRO A 79 -13.41 -5.93 2.25
CA PRO A 79 -14.67 -6.11 2.96
C PRO A 79 -15.61 -7.10 2.21
N PRO A 80 -16.42 -7.89 2.90
CA PRO A 80 -16.61 -7.93 4.36
C PRO A 80 -15.58 -8.79 5.11
N LYS A 81 -14.78 -9.59 4.39
CA LYS A 81 -13.78 -10.50 5.01
C LYS A 81 -12.73 -9.72 5.81
N HIS A 82 -12.20 -8.61 5.24
CA HIS A 82 -11.25 -7.73 5.91
C HIS A 82 -11.80 -7.24 7.26
N ASP A 83 -13.02 -6.72 7.26
CA ASP A 83 -13.62 -6.14 8.48
C ASP A 83 -13.84 -7.18 9.56
N ARG A 84 -14.26 -8.38 9.16
CA ARG A 84 -14.41 -9.50 10.08
C ARG A 84 -13.08 -9.92 10.71
N LEU A 85 -12.03 -10.07 9.89
CA LEU A 85 -10.70 -10.46 10.38
C LEU A 85 -10.09 -9.37 11.25
N ARG A 86 -10.20 -8.10 10.85
CA ARG A 86 -9.73 -6.96 11.64
C ARG A 86 -10.45 -6.87 12.98
N GLY A 87 -11.75 -7.11 13.02
CA GLY A 87 -12.55 -7.14 14.26
C GLY A 87 -12.06 -8.17 15.27
N LEU A 88 -11.55 -9.32 14.82
CA LEU A 88 -11.02 -10.36 15.71
C LEU A 88 -9.74 -9.95 16.43
N ILE A 89 -8.87 -9.17 15.79
CA ILE A 89 -7.55 -8.80 16.33
C ILE A 89 -7.52 -7.37 16.90
N GLN A 90 -8.44 -6.51 16.51
CA GLN A 90 -8.45 -5.09 16.88
C GLN A 90 -8.45 -4.89 18.41
N HIS A 91 -9.16 -5.75 19.15
CA HIS A 91 -9.25 -5.67 20.59
C HIS A 91 -7.88 -5.76 21.27
N ALA A 92 -6.98 -6.60 20.77
CA ALA A 92 -5.63 -6.76 21.34
C ALA A 92 -4.79 -5.46 21.24
N PHE A 93 -5.08 -4.60 20.26
CA PHE A 93 -4.37 -3.34 20.01
C PHE A 93 -5.08 -2.11 20.58
N MET A 94 -6.12 -2.29 21.39
CA MET A 94 -6.77 -1.16 22.08
C MET A 94 -5.80 -0.53 23.09
N LYS A 95 -5.87 0.80 23.24
CA LYS A 95 -4.98 1.58 24.10
C LYS A 95 -4.82 0.97 25.50
N ARG A 96 -5.92 0.55 26.13
CA ARG A 96 -5.89 -0.06 27.47
C ARG A 96 -5.04 -1.34 27.55
N ASN A 97 -5.04 -2.14 26.47
CA ASN A 97 -4.27 -3.39 26.42
C ASN A 97 -2.79 -3.10 26.12
N LEU A 98 -2.51 -2.08 25.29
CA LEU A 98 -1.15 -1.66 24.98
C LEU A 98 -0.47 -1.04 26.21
N LEU A 99 -1.19 -0.22 26.99
CA LEU A 99 -0.67 0.38 28.22
C LEU A 99 -0.28 -0.67 29.27
N ALA A 100 -0.95 -1.82 29.29
CA ALA A 100 -0.62 -2.93 30.19
C ALA A 100 0.72 -3.62 29.86
N LEU A 101 1.32 -3.31 28.69
CA LEU A 101 2.62 -3.85 28.26
C LEU A 101 3.79 -2.90 28.53
N GLU A 102 3.55 -1.71 29.09
CA GLU A 102 4.57 -0.71 29.41
C GLU A 102 5.24 -0.91 30.78
N GLU A 103 5.21 -2.11 31.37
CA GLU A 103 5.87 -2.43 32.65
C GLU A 103 7.35 -2.76 32.48
#